data_a962d412706675d475bb53415779e688
#
_entry.id   a962d412706675d475bb53415779e688
#
_cell.length_a   1.000
_cell.length_b   1.000
_cell.length_c   1.000
_cell.angle_alpha   90.00
_cell.angle_beta   90.00
_cell.angle_gamma   90.00
#
_symmetry.space_group_name_H-M   'P 1'
#
loop_
_entity.id
_entity.type
_entity.pdbx_description
1 polymer ?
#
loop_
_entity_poly.entity_id
_entity_poly.type
_entity_poly.pdbx_seq_one_letter_code
_entity_poly.pdbx_strand_id
1 'polypeptide(L)'
;DASNTTVTFTEPAELAQPTTGEKLSGIIGKVSLAIKNIKTLITFLGKTDISSIGDGTVTGAISNVNGKLSNLENDSDLPLANCTSWGNTDNTITKICNRVFITFGVQITVEQSSGSLIIGRIAKAYYPKTTYVRANAVDNEGGNHMLYIDKSNGTIILYVSTERYYSASFSYIAD
;
A
#
# COMPACT_ATOMS: atom_id res chain seq x y z
N ASP A 1 7.40 -14.11 62.67
CA ASP A 1 6.82 -14.19 61.30
C ASP A 1 6.99 -12.83 60.61
N ALA A 2 7.71 -12.82 59.52
CA ALA A 2 7.98 -11.61 58.75
C ALA A 2 6.79 -11.15 57.88
N SER A 3 5.68 -11.87 57.87
CA SER A 3 4.50 -11.60 57.02
C SER A 3 3.83 -10.24 57.29
N ASN A 4 3.99 -9.73 58.55
CA ASN A 4 3.41 -8.44 58.95
C ASN A 4 4.46 -7.31 59.06
N THR A 5 5.68 -7.53 58.53
CA THR A 5 6.72 -6.51 58.56
C THR A 5 6.46 -5.42 57.54
N THR A 6 6.27 -4.19 57.99
CA THR A 6 6.14 -3.02 57.12
C THR A 6 7.53 -2.64 56.60
N VAL A 7 7.66 -2.60 55.25
CA VAL A 7 8.89 -2.13 54.60
C VAL A 7 8.64 -0.75 53.99
N THR A 8 9.35 0.24 54.50
CA THR A 8 9.38 1.58 53.93
C THR A 8 10.43 1.62 52.82
N PHE A 9 10.04 2.10 51.61
CA PHE A 9 10.95 2.22 50.49
C PHE A 9 10.74 3.56 49.77
N THR A 10 11.73 3.95 48.99
CA THR A 10 11.65 5.10 48.06
C THR A 10 11.94 4.61 46.68
N GLU A 11 11.12 5.00 45.71
CA GLU A 11 11.37 4.71 44.29
C GLU A 11 12.62 5.48 43.82
N PRO A 12 13.55 4.83 43.09
CA PRO A 12 14.68 5.54 42.50
C PRO A 12 14.21 6.47 41.39
N ALA A 13 15.04 7.46 41.02
CA ALA A 13 14.71 8.40 39.94
C ALA A 13 14.71 7.73 38.58
N GLU A 14 15.51 6.70 38.39
CA GLU A 14 15.67 5.99 37.12
C GLU A 14 15.45 4.47 37.31
N LEU A 15 15.01 3.82 36.21
CA LEU A 15 14.84 2.38 36.19
C LEU A 15 16.20 1.69 36.30
N ALA A 16 16.38 0.86 37.33
CA ALA A 16 17.61 0.11 37.59
C ALA A 16 17.30 -1.32 38.05
N GLN A 17 18.16 -2.24 37.69
CA GLN A 17 18.03 -3.62 38.16
C GLN A 17 18.48 -3.74 39.65
N PRO A 18 17.83 -4.62 40.43
CA PRO A 18 18.37 -5.02 41.76
C PRO A 18 19.77 -5.61 41.64
N THR A 19 20.62 -5.35 42.63
CA THR A 19 21.99 -5.86 42.66
C THR A 19 22.19 -6.77 43.86
N THR A 20 23.13 -7.71 43.80
CA THR A 20 23.47 -8.61 44.89
C THR A 20 23.98 -7.80 46.09
N GLY A 21 23.46 -8.09 47.28
CA GLY A 21 23.85 -7.40 48.51
C GLY A 21 23.13 -6.07 48.76
N GLU A 22 22.19 -5.70 47.90
CA GLU A 22 21.39 -4.50 48.11
C GLU A 22 20.38 -4.66 49.25
N LYS A 23 20.07 -3.57 49.94
CA LYS A 23 19.05 -3.55 51.00
C LYS A 23 17.65 -3.85 50.40
N LEU A 24 16.83 -4.60 51.12
CA LEU A 24 15.49 -4.98 50.72
C LEU A 24 14.62 -3.77 50.32
N SER A 25 14.73 -2.65 51.07
CA SER A 25 14.01 -1.41 50.74
C SER A 25 14.40 -0.84 49.39
N GLY A 26 15.67 -0.92 49.00
CA GLY A 26 16.14 -0.51 47.67
C GLY A 26 15.60 -1.41 46.54
N ILE A 27 15.63 -2.73 46.77
CA ILE A 27 15.06 -3.71 45.84
C ILE A 27 13.57 -3.45 45.60
N ILE A 28 12.80 -3.25 46.69
CA ILE A 28 11.35 -2.98 46.60
C ILE A 28 11.09 -1.67 45.86
N GLY A 29 11.87 -0.62 46.11
CA GLY A 29 11.75 0.65 45.39
C GLY A 29 11.96 0.50 43.90
N LYS A 30 12.98 -0.26 43.49
CA LYS A 30 13.24 -0.55 42.04
C LYS A 30 12.13 -1.37 41.42
N VAL A 31 11.62 -2.39 42.10
CA VAL A 31 10.49 -3.21 41.62
C VAL A 31 9.21 -2.36 41.50
N SER A 32 8.94 -1.49 42.48
CA SER A 32 7.78 -0.58 42.42
C SER A 32 7.83 0.33 41.19
N LEU A 33 8.98 0.96 40.90
CA LEU A 33 9.17 1.78 39.72
C LEU A 33 9.01 0.97 38.43
N ALA A 34 9.56 -0.25 38.38
CA ALA A 34 9.40 -1.13 37.22
C ALA A 34 7.92 -1.45 36.95
N ILE A 35 7.15 -1.80 37.99
CA ILE A 35 5.70 -2.07 37.88
C ILE A 35 4.95 -0.83 37.40
N LYS A 36 5.30 0.36 37.89
CA LYS A 36 4.69 1.63 37.48
C LYS A 36 4.94 1.90 35.97
N ASN A 37 6.18 1.69 35.51
CA ASN A 37 6.53 1.84 34.10
C ASN A 37 5.81 0.82 33.21
N ILE A 38 5.68 -0.44 33.65
CA ILE A 38 4.91 -1.47 32.95
C ILE A 38 3.43 -1.07 32.86
N LYS A 39 2.82 -0.58 33.94
CA LYS A 39 1.42 -0.09 33.92
C LYS A 39 1.26 1.06 32.93
N THR A 40 2.19 2.02 32.90
CA THR A 40 2.19 3.14 31.96
C THR A 40 2.29 2.64 30.53
N LEU A 41 3.19 1.69 30.25
CA LEU A 41 3.35 1.07 28.94
C LEU A 41 2.08 0.34 28.48
N ILE A 42 1.46 -0.45 29.37
CA ILE A 42 0.18 -1.14 29.07
C ILE A 42 -0.92 -0.12 28.79
N THR A 43 -0.98 1.01 29.50
CA THR A 43 -1.96 2.06 29.26
C THR A 43 -1.72 2.75 27.92
N PHE A 44 -0.47 2.99 27.55
CA PHE A 44 -0.09 3.61 26.27
C PHE A 44 -0.37 2.69 25.09
N LEU A 45 -0.02 1.40 25.18
CA LEU A 45 -0.25 0.41 24.11
C LEU A 45 -1.71 -0.05 24.01
N GLY A 46 -2.53 0.25 25.03
CA GLY A 46 -3.91 -0.22 25.14
C GLY A 46 -4.00 -1.66 25.66
N LYS A 47 -5.22 -2.06 25.99
CA LYS A 47 -5.55 -3.44 26.44
C LYS A 47 -5.98 -4.33 25.29
N THR A 48 -5.85 -3.88 24.05
CA THR A 48 -6.32 -4.64 22.90
C THR A 48 -5.42 -5.85 22.67
N ASP A 49 -6.03 -6.98 22.51
CA ASP A 49 -5.33 -8.21 22.14
C ASP A 49 -4.82 -8.09 20.69
N ILE A 50 -3.51 -8.10 20.52
CA ILE A 50 -2.84 -8.05 19.22
C ILE A 50 -2.35 -9.42 18.76
N SER A 51 -2.72 -10.49 19.47
CA SER A 51 -2.29 -11.86 19.15
C SER A 51 -2.68 -12.32 17.76
N SER A 52 -3.75 -11.76 17.19
CA SER A 52 -4.21 -12.03 15.83
C SER A 52 -3.56 -11.13 14.75
N ILE A 53 -2.68 -10.21 15.13
CA ILE A 53 -2.04 -9.25 14.21
C ILE A 53 -0.54 -9.56 14.12
N GLY A 54 -0.09 -9.98 12.96
CA GLY A 54 1.31 -10.37 12.76
C GLY A 54 1.67 -11.64 13.55
N ASP A 55 2.73 -11.56 14.36
CA ASP A 55 3.19 -12.63 15.24
C ASP A 55 2.71 -12.50 16.70
N GLY A 56 1.78 -11.61 16.97
CA GLY A 56 1.28 -11.30 18.29
C GLY A 56 2.17 -10.34 19.10
N THR A 57 3.22 -9.81 18.51
CA THR A 57 4.06 -8.77 19.12
C THR A 57 3.68 -7.39 18.56
N VAL A 58 3.98 -6.31 19.29
CA VAL A 58 3.79 -4.92 18.80
C VAL A 58 4.58 -4.69 17.52
N THR A 59 5.84 -5.15 17.48
CA THR A 59 6.69 -5.03 16.30
C THR A 59 6.12 -5.81 15.11
N GLY A 60 5.66 -7.04 15.32
CA GLY A 60 5.01 -7.85 14.30
C GLY A 60 3.70 -7.24 13.80
N ALA A 61 2.89 -6.67 14.71
CA ALA A 61 1.67 -5.96 14.34
C ALA A 61 1.97 -4.73 13.46
N ILE A 62 2.95 -3.89 13.85
CA ILE A 62 3.39 -2.73 13.05
C ILE A 62 3.92 -3.18 11.69
N SER A 63 4.76 -4.22 11.65
CA SER A 63 5.31 -4.78 10.41
C SER A 63 4.21 -5.31 9.47
N ASN A 64 3.21 -6.00 10.02
CA ASN A 64 2.06 -6.50 9.27
C ASN A 64 1.22 -5.35 8.68
N VAL A 65 0.93 -4.32 9.47
CA VAL A 65 0.18 -3.13 9.00
C VAL A 65 0.98 -2.40 7.93
N ASN A 66 2.28 -2.21 8.11
CA ASN A 66 3.15 -1.56 7.14
C ASN A 66 3.24 -2.36 5.83
N GLY A 67 3.36 -3.69 5.92
CA GLY A 67 3.32 -4.57 4.76
C GLY A 67 1.99 -4.52 4.00
N LYS A 68 0.86 -4.46 4.71
CA LYS A 68 -0.45 -4.26 4.09
C LYS A 68 -0.57 -2.89 3.43
N LEU A 69 -0.06 -1.84 4.05
CA LEU A 69 -0.07 -0.49 3.49
C LEU A 69 0.77 -0.41 2.21
N SER A 70 1.97 -1.01 2.20
CA SER A 70 2.81 -1.10 1.01
C SER A 70 2.16 -1.90 -0.13
N ASN A 71 1.34 -2.91 0.21
CA ASN A 71 0.60 -3.69 -0.78
C ASN A 71 -0.69 -3.00 -1.27
N LEU A 72 -1.10 -1.89 -0.67
CA LEU A 72 -2.24 -1.10 -1.16
C LEU A 72 -1.88 -0.26 -2.39
N GLU A 73 -0.59 -0.03 -2.60
CA GLU A 73 -0.05 0.74 -3.71
C GLU A 73 0.86 -0.17 -4.55
N ASN A 74 0.40 -0.55 -5.75
CA ASN A 74 1.20 -1.25 -6.73
C ASN A 74 1.36 -0.32 -7.93
N ASP A 75 2.58 0.06 -8.20
CA ASP A 75 2.96 0.86 -9.36
C ASP A 75 3.79 0.01 -10.31
N SER A 76 3.48 0.07 -11.59
CA SER A 76 4.22 -0.65 -12.62
C SER A 76 4.12 0.06 -13.96
N ASP A 77 5.05 -0.25 -14.84
CA ASP A 77 4.97 0.16 -16.24
C ASP A 77 3.75 -0.50 -16.90
N LEU A 78 3.04 0.27 -17.70
CA LEU A 78 1.94 -0.25 -18.52
C LEU A 78 2.54 -1.06 -19.68
N PRO A 79 2.28 -2.38 -19.78
CA PRO A 79 2.77 -3.18 -20.88
C PRO A 79 2.14 -2.77 -22.22
N LEU A 80 2.94 -2.18 -23.10
CA LEU A 80 2.50 -1.69 -24.40
C LEU A 80 2.58 -2.77 -25.49
N ALA A 81 1.69 -2.69 -26.46
CA ALA A 81 1.67 -3.53 -27.65
C ALA A 81 1.23 -2.70 -28.88
N ASN A 82 1.87 -2.92 -30.02
CA ASN A 82 1.60 -2.21 -31.28
C ASN A 82 1.83 -0.69 -31.21
N CYS A 83 2.47 -0.23 -30.15
CA CYS A 83 2.81 1.16 -29.91
C CYS A 83 4.06 1.28 -29.05
N THR A 84 4.63 2.47 -28.99
CA THR A 84 5.75 2.85 -28.13
C THR A 84 5.36 4.07 -27.31
N SER A 85 6.12 4.39 -26.25
CA SER A 85 5.94 5.64 -25.52
C SER A 85 6.10 6.85 -26.44
N TRP A 86 5.23 7.83 -26.24
CA TRP A 86 5.34 9.11 -26.96
C TRP A 86 6.12 10.10 -26.10
N GLY A 87 7.30 10.49 -26.62
CA GLY A 87 8.18 11.40 -25.91
C GLY A 87 8.66 10.85 -24.56
N ASN A 88 8.63 11.69 -23.54
CA ASN A 88 9.01 11.34 -22.17
C ASN A 88 7.78 10.99 -21.30
N THR A 89 6.69 10.49 -21.90
CA THR A 89 5.49 10.13 -21.14
C THR A 89 5.71 8.84 -20.39
N ASP A 90 5.54 8.87 -19.09
CA ASP A 90 5.51 7.67 -18.24
C ASP A 90 4.18 6.94 -18.48
N ASN A 91 4.27 5.72 -19.01
CA ASN A 91 3.12 4.86 -19.21
C ASN A 91 2.98 3.99 -17.96
N THR A 92 2.08 4.38 -17.07
CA THR A 92 1.98 3.77 -15.73
C THR A 92 0.60 3.16 -15.48
N ILE A 93 0.58 2.13 -14.67
CA ILE A 93 -0.59 1.56 -14.05
C ILE A 93 -0.35 1.45 -12.54
N THR A 94 -1.15 2.16 -11.77
CA THR A 94 -1.06 2.20 -10.30
C THR A 94 -2.34 1.66 -9.71
N LYS A 95 -2.25 0.75 -8.74
CA LYS A 95 -3.41 0.28 -7.98
C LYS A 95 -3.28 0.72 -6.53
N ILE A 96 -4.28 1.48 -6.07
CA ILE A 96 -4.41 1.90 -4.66
C ILE A 96 -5.72 1.31 -4.14
N CYS A 97 -5.61 0.37 -3.20
CA CYS A 97 -6.74 -0.45 -2.74
C CYS A 97 -7.40 -1.20 -3.91
N ASN A 98 -8.65 -0.84 -4.22
CA ASN A 98 -9.41 -1.41 -5.34
C ASN A 98 -9.56 -0.45 -6.54
N ARG A 99 -8.91 0.70 -6.51
CA ARG A 99 -8.94 1.68 -7.59
C ARG A 99 -7.65 1.59 -8.40
N VAL A 100 -7.80 1.45 -9.70
CA VAL A 100 -6.70 1.44 -10.66
C VAL A 100 -6.69 2.77 -11.42
N PHE A 101 -5.52 3.35 -11.53
CA PHE A 101 -5.23 4.54 -12.31
C PHE A 101 -4.34 4.13 -13.48
N ILE A 102 -4.67 4.58 -14.68
CA ILE A 102 -3.86 4.37 -15.88
C ILE A 102 -3.56 5.72 -16.50
N THR A 103 -2.29 5.95 -16.79
CA THR A 103 -1.82 7.09 -17.58
C THR A 103 -0.93 6.57 -18.69
N PHE A 104 -1.15 7.03 -19.90
CA PHE A 104 -0.26 6.74 -21.01
C PHE A 104 -0.21 7.86 -22.04
N GLY A 105 0.91 7.92 -22.77
CA GLY A 105 1.07 8.64 -24.00
C GLY A 105 1.82 7.73 -24.97
N VAL A 106 1.17 7.37 -26.09
CA VAL A 106 1.67 6.37 -27.02
C VAL A 106 1.73 6.86 -28.44
N GLN A 107 2.70 6.35 -29.17
CA GLN A 107 2.81 6.46 -30.62
C GLN A 107 2.52 5.10 -31.23
N ILE A 108 1.54 5.03 -32.14
CA ILE A 108 1.20 3.81 -32.87
C ILE A 108 2.33 3.46 -33.84
N THR A 109 2.80 2.23 -33.80
CA THR A 109 3.94 1.75 -34.62
C THR A 109 3.54 0.86 -35.76
N VAL A 110 2.29 0.40 -35.80
CA VAL A 110 1.74 -0.43 -36.89
C VAL A 110 1.00 0.42 -37.90
N GLU A 111 1.03 0.01 -39.18
CA GLU A 111 0.21 0.65 -40.20
C GLU A 111 -1.25 0.29 -39.97
N GLN A 112 -2.04 1.29 -39.59
CA GLN A 112 -3.49 1.15 -39.46
C GLN A 112 -4.16 2.45 -39.89
N SER A 113 -5.11 2.35 -40.80
CA SER A 113 -5.82 3.52 -41.33
C SER A 113 -6.93 4.00 -40.42
N SER A 114 -7.62 3.08 -39.73
CA SER A 114 -8.64 3.35 -38.71
C SER A 114 -9.13 2.02 -38.10
N GLY A 115 -9.77 2.09 -36.93
CA GLY A 115 -10.42 0.95 -36.28
C GLY A 115 -9.90 0.66 -34.89
N SER A 116 -10.15 -0.53 -34.36
CA SER A 116 -9.73 -0.93 -33.01
C SER A 116 -8.33 -1.55 -33.04
N LEU A 117 -7.49 -1.08 -32.13
CA LEU A 117 -6.12 -1.57 -31.96
C LEU A 117 -5.87 -1.96 -30.51
N ILE A 118 -5.27 -3.12 -30.29
CA ILE A 118 -4.77 -3.49 -28.96
C ILE A 118 -3.47 -2.72 -28.72
N ILE A 119 -3.46 -1.82 -27.74
CA ILE A 119 -2.30 -1.01 -27.37
C ILE A 119 -1.57 -1.52 -26.14
N GLY A 120 -2.15 -2.49 -25.43
CA GLY A 120 -1.52 -3.08 -24.24
C GLY A 120 -2.36 -4.18 -23.61
N ARG A 121 -1.81 -4.78 -22.56
CA ARG A 121 -2.51 -5.78 -21.74
C ARG A 121 -2.10 -5.63 -20.29
N ILE A 122 -3.06 -5.46 -19.42
CA ILE A 122 -2.84 -5.40 -17.97
C ILE A 122 -2.78 -6.78 -17.32
N ALA A 123 -2.09 -6.92 -16.21
CA ALA A 123 -2.08 -8.14 -15.41
C ALA A 123 -3.43 -8.36 -14.70
N LYS A 124 -3.72 -9.61 -14.33
CA LYS A 124 -4.99 -10.01 -13.70
C LYS A 124 -5.31 -9.22 -12.41
N ALA A 125 -4.28 -8.80 -11.66
CA ALA A 125 -4.44 -8.00 -10.45
C ALA A 125 -5.11 -6.63 -10.69
N TYR A 126 -5.12 -6.15 -11.94
CA TYR A 126 -5.70 -4.87 -12.36
C TYR A 126 -7.01 -5.03 -13.14
N TYR A 127 -7.56 -6.24 -13.27
CA TYR A 127 -8.77 -6.44 -14.08
C TYR A 127 -9.95 -5.64 -13.52
N PRO A 128 -10.76 -5.01 -14.41
CA PRO A 128 -11.95 -4.28 -13.98
C PRO A 128 -12.96 -5.15 -13.26
N LYS A 129 -13.65 -4.57 -12.28
CA LYS A 129 -14.80 -5.21 -11.64
C LYS A 129 -15.97 -5.42 -12.63
N THR A 130 -16.16 -4.48 -13.53
CA THR A 130 -17.16 -4.53 -14.61
C THR A 130 -16.61 -5.24 -15.85
N THR A 131 -17.49 -5.73 -16.73
CA THR A 131 -17.11 -6.42 -17.98
C THR A 131 -16.19 -5.56 -18.84
N TYR A 132 -16.43 -4.24 -18.89
CA TYR A 132 -15.63 -3.27 -19.62
C TYR A 132 -15.44 -2.01 -18.79
N VAL A 133 -14.27 -1.40 -18.93
CA VAL A 133 -14.05 0.02 -18.61
C VAL A 133 -13.98 0.78 -19.92
N ARG A 134 -14.71 1.88 -19.99
CA ARG A 134 -14.66 2.81 -21.14
C ARG A 134 -14.03 4.11 -20.69
N ALA A 135 -13.13 4.63 -21.50
CA ALA A 135 -12.47 5.91 -21.31
C ALA A 135 -12.27 6.60 -22.68
N ASN A 136 -11.80 7.82 -22.66
CA ASN A 136 -11.42 8.54 -23.86
C ASN A 136 -9.91 8.75 -23.86
N ALA A 137 -9.29 8.55 -25.02
CA ALA A 137 -7.97 9.03 -25.32
C ALA A 137 -8.08 10.25 -26.24
N VAL A 138 -7.11 11.12 -26.17
CA VAL A 138 -7.03 12.32 -27.02
C VAL A 138 -5.84 12.17 -27.95
N ASP A 139 -6.02 12.43 -29.24
CA ASP A 139 -4.93 12.48 -30.19
C ASP A 139 -4.18 13.82 -30.16
N ASN A 140 -3.12 13.94 -30.96
CA ASN A 140 -2.30 15.16 -31.03
C ASN A 140 -3.02 16.36 -31.69
N GLU A 141 -4.18 16.17 -32.30
CA GLU A 141 -5.01 17.24 -32.89
C GLU A 141 -6.19 17.61 -31.97
N GLY A 142 -6.34 16.94 -30.81
CA GLY A 142 -7.42 17.17 -29.87
C GLY A 142 -8.68 16.35 -30.14
N GLY A 143 -8.62 15.40 -31.05
CA GLY A 143 -9.71 14.45 -31.33
C GLY A 143 -9.90 13.46 -30.19
N ASN A 144 -11.16 13.12 -29.88
CA ASN A 144 -11.50 12.14 -28.85
C ASN A 144 -11.69 10.75 -29.46
N HIS A 145 -11.02 9.78 -28.90
CA HIS A 145 -11.05 8.39 -29.32
C HIS A 145 -11.49 7.48 -28.19
N MET A 146 -12.41 6.57 -28.49
CA MET A 146 -12.86 5.61 -27.47
C MET A 146 -11.75 4.62 -27.12
N LEU A 147 -11.61 4.38 -25.83
CA LEU A 147 -10.71 3.37 -25.27
C LEU A 147 -11.53 2.46 -24.35
N TYR A 148 -11.25 1.17 -24.35
CA TYR A 148 -11.81 0.28 -23.35
C TYR A 148 -10.84 -0.82 -22.91
N ILE A 149 -11.07 -1.33 -21.71
CA ILE A 149 -10.37 -2.47 -21.14
C ILE A 149 -11.35 -3.63 -21.03
N ASP A 150 -11.00 -4.76 -21.62
CA ASP A 150 -11.77 -6.00 -21.53
C ASP A 150 -11.36 -6.79 -20.29
N LYS A 151 -12.33 -7.04 -19.39
CA LYS A 151 -12.12 -7.84 -18.17
C LYS A 151 -11.68 -9.28 -18.48
N SER A 152 -12.15 -9.87 -19.58
CA SER A 152 -11.93 -11.29 -19.84
C SER A 152 -10.47 -11.66 -20.06
N ASN A 153 -9.68 -10.71 -20.56
CA ASN A 153 -8.29 -10.95 -20.94
C ASN A 153 -7.33 -9.80 -20.61
N GLY A 154 -7.85 -8.68 -20.05
CA GLY A 154 -7.07 -7.50 -19.67
C GLY A 154 -6.55 -6.68 -20.85
N THR A 155 -7.04 -6.88 -22.06
CA THR A 155 -6.60 -6.08 -23.21
C THR A 155 -7.09 -4.64 -23.13
N ILE A 156 -6.20 -3.71 -23.46
CA ILE A 156 -6.50 -2.29 -23.64
C ILE A 156 -6.67 -2.07 -25.14
N ILE A 157 -7.85 -1.65 -25.54
CA ILE A 157 -8.22 -1.46 -26.94
C ILE A 157 -8.53 0.02 -27.17
N LEU A 158 -7.83 0.62 -28.11
CA LEU A 158 -8.01 2.01 -28.53
C LEU A 158 -8.61 2.02 -29.95
N TYR A 159 -9.63 2.84 -30.15
CA TYR A 159 -10.13 3.15 -31.50
C TYR A 159 -9.28 4.26 -32.09
N VAL A 160 -8.43 3.89 -33.03
CA VAL A 160 -7.49 4.79 -33.68
C VAL A 160 -8.08 5.36 -34.98
N SER A 161 -7.66 6.56 -35.34
CA SER A 161 -7.85 7.19 -36.64
C SER A 161 -6.55 7.13 -37.45
N THR A 162 -6.41 8.02 -38.40
CA THR A 162 -5.16 8.21 -39.17
C THR A 162 -4.03 8.81 -38.34
N GLU A 163 -4.37 9.41 -37.20
CA GLU A 163 -3.38 9.95 -36.26
C GLU A 163 -2.58 8.85 -35.59
N ARG A 164 -1.36 9.18 -35.19
CA ARG A 164 -0.42 8.19 -34.59
C ARG A 164 -0.16 8.39 -33.10
N TYR A 165 -0.56 9.53 -32.54
CA TYR A 165 -0.23 9.89 -31.16
C TYR A 165 -1.49 9.99 -30.33
N TYR A 166 -1.52 9.30 -29.19
CA TYR A 166 -2.67 9.27 -28.30
C TYR A 166 -2.22 9.35 -26.85
N SER A 167 -3.00 10.04 -26.02
CA SER A 167 -2.80 10.08 -24.58
C SER A 167 -4.11 9.90 -23.83
N ALA A 168 -4.04 9.30 -22.65
CA ALA A 168 -5.17 9.20 -21.74
C ALA A 168 -4.70 9.12 -20.27
N SER A 169 -5.57 9.61 -19.38
CA SER A 169 -5.46 9.39 -17.95
C SER A 169 -6.86 9.14 -17.39
N PHE A 170 -7.06 8.00 -16.73
CA PHE A 170 -8.37 7.60 -16.21
C PHE A 170 -8.22 6.61 -15.06
N SER A 171 -9.31 6.36 -14.34
CA SER A 171 -9.33 5.36 -13.27
C SER A 171 -10.61 4.54 -13.26
N TYR A 172 -10.55 3.35 -12.65
CA TYR A 172 -11.68 2.45 -12.49
C TYR A 172 -11.55 1.61 -11.21
N ILE A 173 -12.61 0.86 -10.89
CA ILE A 173 -12.60 -0.10 -9.78
C ILE A 173 -12.19 -1.47 -10.32
N ALA A 174 -11.16 -2.05 -9.70
CA ALA A 174 -10.70 -3.42 -9.97
C ALA A 174 -11.41 -4.46 -9.07
N ASP A 175 -11.27 -5.72 -9.45
CA ASP A 175 -11.70 -6.86 -8.63
C ASP A 175 -10.88 -7.01 -7.36
#